data_1a177dd34346079e8cb4fe5d20344fd0
#
_entry.id   1a177dd34346079e8cb4fe5d20344fd0
#
_cell.length_a   1.000
_cell.length_b   1.000
_cell.length_c   1.000
_cell.angle_alpha   90.00
_cell.angle_beta   90.00
_cell.angle_gamma   90.00
#
_symmetry.space_group_name_H-M   'P 1'
#
loop_
_entity.id
_entity.type
_entity.pdbx_description
1 polymer ?
#
loop_
_entity_poly.entity_id
_entity_poly.type
_entity_poly.pdbx_seq_one_letter_code
_entity_poly.pdbx_strand_id
1 'polypeptide(L)'
;MIYLRLFLNFLMIGALSFGGGYGMVSLVRETVLSNGWLTENEFLNFIAVSESTPGPLAVNMATFIGSTQGGILGSFVATLGVVLPSFLIILLIASALKNLMKYAPVNAFLSGVRPCVIAMILATALSMALSTLFGLTDLQAGFAPDLRSIAVFAMLGATHLICKIIRKTAPSPILMILFSAGLGILFW
;
A
#
# COMPACT_ATOMS: atom_id res chain seq x y z
N MET A 1 -23.29 -10.08 -18.04
CA MET A 1 -22.68 -10.99 -17.03
C MET A 1 -21.29 -10.55 -16.52
N ILE A 2 -20.77 -9.40 -17.01
CA ILE A 2 -19.39 -8.95 -16.61
C ILE A 2 -19.27 -8.65 -15.11
N TYR A 3 -20.25 -7.99 -14.51
CA TYR A 3 -20.25 -7.62 -13.09
C TYR A 3 -20.11 -8.81 -12.15
N LEU A 4 -20.79 -9.92 -12.42
CA LEU A 4 -20.68 -11.14 -11.62
C LEU A 4 -19.27 -11.75 -11.74
N ARG A 5 -18.70 -11.75 -12.94
CA ARG A 5 -17.32 -12.21 -13.16
C ARG A 5 -16.32 -11.34 -12.42
N LEU A 6 -16.44 -10.02 -12.51
CA LEU A 6 -15.61 -9.08 -11.76
C LEU A 6 -15.71 -9.36 -10.25
N PHE A 7 -16.93 -9.44 -9.73
CA PHE A 7 -17.14 -9.69 -8.31
C PHE A 7 -16.49 -11.00 -7.85
N LEU A 8 -16.77 -12.13 -8.52
CA LEU A 8 -16.27 -13.45 -8.11
C LEU A 8 -14.75 -13.56 -8.23
N ASN A 9 -14.16 -13.03 -9.31
CA ASN A 9 -12.70 -13.06 -9.47
C ASN A 9 -12.00 -12.20 -8.41
N PHE A 10 -12.47 -10.99 -8.16
CA PHE A 10 -11.88 -10.13 -7.14
C PHE A 10 -12.17 -10.62 -5.72
N LEU A 11 -13.29 -11.27 -5.48
CA LEU A 11 -13.59 -11.94 -4.22
C LEU A 11 -12.59 -13.09 -3.97
N MET A 12 -12.30 -13.89 -4.98
CA MET A 12 -11.32 -14.98 -4.90
C MET A 12 -9.91 -14.41 -4.66
N ILE A 13 -9.53 -13.35 -5.37
CA ILE A 13 -8.25 -12.65 -5.16
C ILE A 13 -8.16 -12.13 -3.73
N GLY A 14 -9.20 -11.45 -3.22
CA GLY A 14 -9.24 -10.93 -1.85
C GLY A 14 -9.20 -12.01 -0.78
N ALA A 15 -9.77 -13.19 -1.05
CA ALA A 15 -9.78 -14.33 -0.12
C ALA A 15 -8.46 -15.09 -0.09
N LEU A 16 -7.77 -15.23 -1.24
CA LEU A 16 -6.56 -16.03 -1.38
C LEU A 16 -5.27 -15.23 -1.19
N SER A 17 -5.37 -13.92 -1.08
CA SER A 17 -4.20 -13.07 -0.97
C SER A 17 -3.61 -13.08 0.44
N PHE A 18 -2.39 -13.57 0.53
CA PHE A 18 -1.58 -13.50 1.74
C PHE A 18 -0.30 -12.69 1.46
N GLY A 19 0.16 -11.93 2.46
CA GLY A 19 1.47 -11.25 2.39
C GLY A 19 1.49 -9.84 1.83
N GLY A 20 0.32 -9.22 1.60
CA GLY A 20 0.23 -7.80 1.20
C GLY A 20 0.02 -7.54 -0.29
N GLY A 21 0.08 -6.25 -0.68
CA GLY A 21 -0.31 -5.80 -2.02
C GLY A 21 0.45 -6.43 -3.19
N TYR A 22 1.76 -6.65 -3.05
CA TYR A 22 2.58 -7.24 -4.10
C TYR A 22 2.29 -8.74 -4.33
N GLY A 23 1.93 -9.50 -3.30
CA GLY A 23 1.51 -10.89 -3.45
C GLY A 23 0.23 -11.03 -4.28
N MET A 24 -0.62 -10.02 -4.27
CA MET A 24 -1.86 -10.00 -5.06
C MET A 24 -1.61 -9.67 -6.55
N VAL A 25 -0.52 -8.99 -6.88
CA VAL A 25 -0.23 -8.56 -8.27
C VAL A 25 -0.20 -9.74 -9.22
N SER A 26 0.42 -10.85 -8.83
CA SER A 26 0.48 -12.07 -9.65
C SER A 26 -0.90 -12.70 -9.89
N LEU A 27 -1.74 -12.76 -8.84
CA LEU A 27 -3.10 -13.29 -8.96
C LEU A 27 -4.00 -12.39 -9.83
N VAL A 28 -3.88 -11.07 -9.65
CA VAL A 28 -4.61 -10.11 -10.49
C VAL A 28 -4.16 -10.24 -11.94
N ARG A 29 -2.83 -10.30 -12.19
CA ARG A 29 -2.26 -10.48 -13.53
C ARG A 29 -2.82 -11.72 -14.23
N GLU A 30 -2.73 -12.87 -13.56
CA GLU A 30 -3.25 -14.11 -14.10
C GLU A 30 -4.74 -14.01 -14.41
N THR A 31 -5.52 -13.44 -13.51
CA THR A 31 -6.97 -13.28 -13.68
C THR A 31 -7.30 -12.36 -14.87
N VAL A 32 -6.64 -11.21 -15.02
CA VAL A 32 -6.98 -10.27 -16.09
C VAL A 32 -6.54 -10.73 -17.45
N LEU A 33 -5.40 -11.42 -17.55
CA LEU A 33 -4.89 -11.96 -18.80
C LEU A 33 -5.72 -13.19 -19.25
N SER A 34 -6.04 -14.09 -18.33
CA SER A 34 -6.83 -15.30 -18.66
C SER A 34 -8.27 -14.98 -19.07
N ASN A 35 -8.86 -13.92 -18.51
CA ASN A 35 -10.17 -13.44 -18.91
C ASN A 35 -10.15 -12.53 -20.15
N GLY A 36 -8.97 -12.18 -20.68
CA GLY A 36 -8.83 -11.26 -21.80
C GLY A 36 -9.29 -9.83 -21.48
N TRP A 37 -9.24 -9.44 -20.23
CA TRP A 37 -9.66 -8.10 -19.81
C TRP A 37 -8.63 -7.03 -20.10
N LEU A 38 -7.35 -7.37 -20.02
CA LEU A 38 -6.22 -6.49 -20.31
C LEU A 38 -5.14 -7.27 -21.05
N THR A 39 -4.35 -6.54 -21.82
CA THR A 39 -3.06 -7.01 -22.35
C THR A 39 -1.97 -6.86 -21.28
N GLU A 40 -0.83 -7.50 -21.48
CA GLU A 40 0.32 -7.39 -20.57
C GLU A 40 0.78 -5.94 -20.38
N ASN A 41 0.86 -5.18 -21.47
CA ASN A 41 1.29 -3.77 -21.44
C ASN A 41 0.29 -2.88 -20.67
N GLU A 42 -1.00 -3.10 -20.88
CA GLU A 42 -2.04 -2.39 -20.13
C GLU A 42 -1.94 -2.72 -18.64
N PHE A 43 -1.74 -3.99 -18.30
CA PHE A 43 -1.59 -4.41 -16.92
C PHE A 43 -0.40 -3.72 -16.22
N LEU A 44 0.76 -3.61 -16.87
CA LEU A 44 1.91 -2.89 -16.35
C LEU A 44 1.61 -1.41 -16.11
N ASN A 45 0.89 -0.77 -17.03
CA ASN A 45 0.44 0.61 -16.86
C ASN A 45 -0.51 0.75 -15.66
N PHE A 46 -1.42 -0.20 -15.47
CA PHE A 46 -2.32 -0.19 -14.30
C PHE A 46 -1.61 -0.37 -12.96
N ILE A 47 -0.54 -1.18 -12.92
CA ILE A 47 0.32 -1.26 -11.73
C ILE A 47 0.89 0.12 -11.41
N ALA A 48 1.53 0.78 -12.38
CA ALA A 48 2.14 2.10 -12.18
C ALA A 48 1.14 3.15 -11.69
N VAL A 49 -0.07 3.18 -12.28
CA VAL A 49 -1.16 4.08 -11.84
C VAL A 49 -1.64 3.72 -10.43
N SER A 50 -1.75 2.42 -10.13
CA SER A 50 -2.21 1.97 -8.81
C SER A 50 -1.19 2.25 -7.71
N GLU A 51 0.10 2.21 -8.01
CA GLU A 51 1.18 2.56 -7.08
C GLU A 51 1.25 4.08 -6.83
N SER A 52 0.96 4.90 -7.84
CA SER A 52 0.92 6.36 -7.70
C SER A 52 -0.36 6.85 -7.01
N THR A 53 -1.39 6.01 -6.90
CA THR A 53 -2.65 6.36 -6.24
C THR A 53 -2.58 6.05 -4.74
N PRO A 54 -2.85 7.02 -3.84
CA PRO A 54 -2.86 6.75 -2.40
C PRO A 54 -3.92 5.70 -2.04
N GLY A 55 -3.50 4.58 -1.45
CA GLY A 55 -4.40 3.52 -1.02
C GLY A 55 -3.79 2.12 -1.16
N PRO A 56 -4.51 1.07 -0.72
CA PRO A 56 -4.05 -0.30 -0.89
C PRO A 56 -3.98 -0.66 -2.38
N LEU A 57 -2.82 -1.13 -2.83
CA LEU A 57 -2.55 -1.46 -4.24
C LEU A 57 -3.65 -2.35 -4.86
N ALA A 58 -4.04 -3.40 -4.16
CA ALA A 58 -5.07 -4.33 -4.62
C ALA A 58 -6.45 -3.69 -4.81
N VAL A 59 -6.82 -2.75 -3.94
CA VAL A 59 -8.08 -2.01 -4.03
C VAL A 59 -8.04 -1.05 -5.21
N ASN A 60 -6.90 -0.35 -5.40
CA ASN A 60 -6.71 0.53 -6.54
C ASN A 60 -6.78 -0.25 -7.86
N MET A 61 -6.06 -1.38 -7.96
CA MET A 61 -6.11 -2.25 -9.14
C MET A 61 -7.52 -2.77 -9.42
N ALA A 62 -8.24 -3.25 -8.40
CA ALA A 62 -9.63 -3.70 -8.55
C ALA A 62 -10.54 -2.60 -9.09
N THR A 63 -10.40 -1.39 -8.56
CA THR A 63 -11.16 -0.21 -8.97
C THR A 63 -10.89 0.15 -10.44
N PHE A 64 -9.61 0.21 -10.83
CA PHE A 64 -9.22 0.55 -12.21
C PHE A 64 -9.66 -0.53 -13.22
N ILE A 65 -9.38 -1.80 -12.93
CA ILE A 65 -9.79 -2.91 -13.80
C ILE A 65 -11.32 -2.96 -13.92
N GLY A 66 -12.02 -2.80 -12.79
CA GLY A 66 -13.48 -2.72 -12.79
C GLY A 66 -14.01 -1.59 -13.64
N SER A 67 -13.34 -0.41 -13.61
CA SER A 67 -13.69 0.74 -14.41
C SER A 67 -13.58 0.49 -15.93
N THR A 68 -12.51 -0.14 -16.35
CA THR A 68 -12.29 -0.45 -17.78
C THR A 68 -13.28 -1.49 -18.30
N GLN A 69 -13.68 -2.45 -17.48
CA GLN A 69 -14.54 -3.56 -17.89
C GLN A 69 -16.05 -3.26 -17.75
N GLY A 70 -16.44 -2.39 -16.84
CA GLY A 70 -17.85 -2.15 -16.52
C GLY A 70 -18.18 -0.74 -16.04
N GLY A 71 -17.30 0.24 -16.31
CA GLY A 71 -17.49 1.63 -15.89
C GLY A 71 -17.59 1.77 -14.37
N ILE A 72 -18.32 2.76 -13.89
CA ILE A 72 -18.48 3.08 -12.45
C ILE A 72 -19.03 1.88 -11.65
N LEU A 73 -20.02 1.16 -12.19
CA LEU A 73 -20.56 -0.03 -11.55
C LEU A 73 -19.55 -1.16 -11.50
N GLY A 74 -18.73 -1.33 -12.54
CA GLY A 74 -17.64 -2.31 -12.56
C GLY A 74 -16.61 -2.02 -11.49
N SER A 75 -16.22 -0.75 -11.31
CA SER A 75 -15.32 -0.30 -10.23
C SER A 75 -15.87 -0.67 -8.87
N PHE A 76 -17.12 -0.32 -8.61
CA PHE A 76 -17.77 -0.60 -7.32
C PHE A 76 -17.82 -2.09 -7.01
N VAL A 77 -18.24 -2.90 -7.98
CA VAL A 77 -18.41 -4.35 -7.81
C VAL A 77 -17.07 -5.06 -7.62
N ALA A 78 -16.04 -4.69 -8.39
CA ALA A 78 -14.71 -5.26 -8.26
C ALA A 78 -14.05 -4.88 -6.92
N THR A 79 -14.16 -3.61 -6.52
CA THR A 79 -13.66 -3.12 -5.24
C THR A 79 -14.36 -3.80 -4.06
N LEU A 80 -15.67 -3.94 -4.13
CA LEU A 80 -16.44 -4.64 -3.11
C LEU A 80 -16.02 -6.12 -3.02
N GLY A 81 -15.78 -6.76 -4.17
CA GLY A 81 -15.29 -8.14 -4.23
C GLY A 81 -13.97 -8.31 -3.48
N VAL A 82 -12.96 -7.48 -3.74
CA VAL A 82 -11.63 -7.62 -3.13
C VAL A 82 -11.62 -7.31 -1.63
N VAL A 83 -12.47 -6.39 -1.17
CA VAL A 83 -12.51 -5.95 0.25
C VAL A 83 -13.36 -6.89 1.12
N LEU A 84 -14.43 -7.44 0.56
CA LEU A 84 -15.45 -8.18 1.32
C LEU A 84 -14.91 -9.37 2.10
N PRO A 85 -14.01 -10.25 1.57
CA PRO A 85 -13.47 -11.37 2.34
C PRO A 85 -12.70 -10.91 3.59
N SER A 86 -11.79 -9.94 3.44
CA SER A 86 -11.01 -9.40 4.55
C SER A 86 -11.91 -8.73 5.59
N PHE A 87 -12.92 -7.99 5.15
CA PHE A 87 -13.89 -7.34 6.03
C PHE A 87 -14.68 -8.36 6.86
N LEU A 88 -15.20 -9.41 6.22
CA LEU A 88 -15.95 -10.47 6.92
C LEU A 88 -15.06 -11.22 7.92
N ILE A 89 -13.84 -11.59 7.52
CA ILE A 89 -12.88 -12.28 8.39
C ILE A 89 -12.57 -11.41 9.62
N ILE A 90 -12.28 -10.12 9.42
CA ILE A 90 -11.99 -9.20 10.52
C ILE A 90 -13.20 -9.06 11.46
N LEU A 91 -14.43 -8.98 10.95
CA LEU A 91 -15.64 -8.93 11.79
C LEU A 91 -15.81 -10.20 12.63
N LEU A 92 -15.60 -11.37 12.02
CA LEU A 92 -15.67 -12.65 12.74
C LEU A 92 -14.60 -12.72 13.83
N ILE A 93 -13.35 -12.34 13.52
CA ILE A 93 -12.26 -12.30 14.48
C ILE A 93 -12.56 -11.29 15.59
N ALA A 94 -13.04 -10.09 15.27
CA ALA A 94 -13.35 -9.05 16.25
C ALA A 94 -14.47 -9.50 17.22
N SER A 95 -15.48 -10.20 16.71
CA SER A 95 -16.55 -10.78 17.52
C SER A 95 -16.02 -11.83 18.52
N ALA A 96 -15.16 -12.72 18.05
CA ALA A 96 -14.52 -13.74 18.89
C ALA A 96 -13.49 -13.13 19.85
N LEU A 97 -12.70 -12.15 19.38
CA LEU A 97 -11.61 -11.54 20.12
C LEU A 97 -12.09 -10.79 21.38
N LYS A 98 -13.29 -10.21 21.34
CA LYS A 98 -13.90 -9.54 22.52
C LYS A 98 -13.94 -10.45 23.75
N ASN A 99 -14.19 -11.72 23.56
CA ASN A 99 -14.20 -12.71 24.64
C ASN A 99 -12.78 -13.26 24.93
N LEU A 100 -11.96 -13.43 23.89
CA LEU A 100 -10.59 -13.95 23.99
C LEU A 100 -9.65 -12.96 24.69
N MET A 101 -9.86 -11.66 24.55
CA MET A 101 -9.05 -10.63 25.24
C MET A 101 -9.16 -10.67 26.77
N LYS A 102 -10.09 -11.42 27.33
CA LYS A 102 -10.16 -11.66 28.78
C LYS A 102 -9.07 -12.62 29.28
N TYR A 103 -8.45 -13.38 28.39
CA TYR A 103 -7.43 -14.36 28.72
C TYR A 103 -6.03 -13.74 28.66
N ALA A 104 -5.25 -13.91 29.73
CA ALA A 104 -3.89 -13.38 29.84
C ALA A 104 -2.96 -13.82 28.69
N PRO A 105 -2.96 -15.08 28.23
CA PRO A 105 -2.13 -15.50 27.09
C PRO A 105 -2.40 -14.75 25.79
N VAL A 106 -3.66 -14.41 25.53
CA VAL A 106 -4.04 -13.64 24.31
C VAL A 106 -3.50 -12.22 24.38
N ASN A 107 -3.60 -11.58 25.55
CA ASN A 107 -3.03 -10.25 25.75
C ASN A 107 -1.49 -10.26 25.65
N ALA A 108 -0.84 -11.28 26.20
CA ALA A 108 0.60 -11.45 26.09
C ALA A 108 1.05 -11.60 24.62
N PHE A 109 0.35 -12.43 23.84
CA PHE A 109 0.59 -12.61 22.41
C PHE A 109 0.43 -11.28 21.63
N LEU A 110 -0.68 -10.58 21.82
CA LEU A 110 -0.94 -9.29 21.15
C LEU A 110 0.08 -8.22 21.55
N SER A 111 0.55 -8.25 22.80
CA SER A 111 1.61 -7.34 23.27
C SER A 111 2.94 -7.63 22.59
N GLY A 112 3.23 -8.90 22.29
CA GLY A 112 4.41 -9.30 21.52
C GLY A 112 4.34 -8.94 20.03
N VAL A 113 3.13 -8.93 19.43
CA VAL A 113 2.94 -8.57 18.02
C VAL A 113 3.22 -7.08 17.77
N ARG A 114 2.86 -6.20 18.71
CA ARG A 114 3.05 -4.74 18.55
C ARG A 114 4.49 -4.34 18.19
N PRO A 115 5.53 -4.74 18.94
CA PRO A 115 6.90 -4.39 18.59
C PRO A 115 7.36 -5.01 17.26
N CYS A 116 6.85 -6.18 16.89
CA CYS A 116 7.13 -6.79 15.58
C CYS A 116 6.60 -5.92 14.43
N VAL A 117 5.37 -5.44 14.53
CA VAL A 117 4.78 -4.54 13.53
C VAL A 117 5.58 -3.23 13.43
N ILE A 118 5.95 -2.64 14.58
CA ILE A 118 6.79 -1.43 14.60
C ILE A 118 8.14 -1.69 13.92
N ALA A 119 8.78 -2.82 14.23
CA ALA A 119 10.04 -3.20 13.62
C ALA A 119 9.93 -3.38 12.10
N MET A 120 8.84 -3.99 11.61
CA MET A 120 8.59 -4.13 10.17
C MET A 120 8.41 -2.78 9.48
N ILE A 121 7.67 -1.85 10.08
CA ILE A 121 7.48 -0.50 9.55
C ILE A 121 8.82 0.24 9.49
N LEU A 122 9.61 0.18 10.57
CA LEU A 122 10.92 0.81 10.61
C LEU A 122 11.91 0.18 9.61
N ALA A 123 11.91 -1.14 9.47
CA ALA A 123 12.75 -1.84 8.49
C ALA A 123 12.40 -1.42 7.06
N THR A 124 11.11 -1.34 6.73
CA THR A 124 10.67 -0.87 5.42
C THR A 124 11.06 0.59 5.18
N ALA A 125 10.83 1.46 6.16
CA ALA A 125 11.22 2.87 6.05
C ALA A 125 12.73 3.04 5.86
N LEU A 126 13.54 2.27 6.61
CA LEU A 126 14.99 2.28 6.47
C LEU A 126 15.45 1.75 5.12
N SER A 127 14.87 0.64 4.67
CA SER A 127 15.16 0.06 3.34
C SER A 127 14.84 1.04 2.21
N MET A 128 13.67 1.69 2.26
CA MET A 128 13.30 2.71 1.29
C MET A 128 14.22 3.93 1.34
N ALA A 129 14.61 4.38 2.54
CA ALA A 129 15.55 5.48 2.69
C ALA A 129 16.93 5.13 2.11
N LEU A 130 17.46 3.95 2.39
CA LEU A 130 18.74 3.49 1.85
C LEU A 130 18.70 3.36 0.33
N SER A 131 17.64 2.82 -0.22
CA SER A 131 17.43 2.71 -1.66
C SER A 131 17.36 4.09 -2.33
N THR A 132 16.54 5.00 -1.79
CA THR A 132 16.30 6.31 -2.42
C THR A 132 17.46 7.29 -2.24
N LEU A 133 18.12 7.30 -1.07
CA LEU A 133 19.18 8.26 -0.78
C LEU A 133 20.55 7.80 -1.26
N PHE A 134 20.79 6.49 -1.22
CA PHE A 134 22.12 5.92 -1.46
C PHE A 134 22.17 4.93 -2.62
N GLY A 135 21.04 4.68 -3.30
CA GLY A 135 20.94 3.74 -4.41
C GLY A 135 21.14 2.27 -4.03
N LEU A 136 21.09 1.95 -2.72
CA LEU A 136 21.30 0.60 -2.20
C LEU A 136 20.02 -0.22 -2.36
N THR A 137 19.78 -0.74 -3.54
CA THR A 137 18.63 -1.62 -3.83
C THR A 137 18.90 -3.07 -3.48
N ASP A 138 20.17 -3.51 -3.58
CA ASP A 138 20.63 -4.86 -3.27
C ASP A 138 21.99 -4.85 -2.58
N LEU A 139 22.34 -5.97 -1.90
CA LEU A 139 23.64 -6.15 -1.24
C LEU A 139 24.84 -6.07 -2.21
N GLN A 140 24.60 -6.18 -3.53
CA GLN A 140 25.60 -6.07 -4.57
C GLN A 140 25.52 -4.74 -5.33
N ALA A 141 24.52 -3.88 -5.04
CA ALA A 141 24.39 -2.58 -5.66
C ALA A 141 25.52 -1.66 -5.18
N GLY A 142 26.17 -1.01 -6.11
CA GLY A 142 27.20 -0.02 -5.81
C GLY A 142 26.62 1.17 -5.05
N PHE A 143 27.41 1.76 -4.15
CA PHE A 143 27.04 2.97 -3.43
C PHE A 143 26.96 4.15 -4.43
N ALA A 144 25.75 4.62 -4.69
CA ALA A 144 25.46 5.72 -5.60
C ALA A 144 24.54 6.75 -4.90
N PRO A 145 25.10 7.65 -4.06
CA PRO A 145 24.31 8.62 -3.35
C PRO A 145 23.67 9.64 -4.31
N ASP A 146 22.37 9.81 -4.23
CA ASP A 146 21.65 10.85 -4.95
C ASP A 146 21.59 12.13 -4.11
N LEU A 147 22.40 13.09 -4.51
CA LEU A 147 22.52 14.40 -3.80
C LEU A 147 21.18 15.14 -3.77
N ARG A 148 20.33 14.98 -4.79
CA ARG A 148 19.02 15.63 -4.89
C ARG A 148 18.07 15.05 -3.85
N SER A 149 17.95 13.73 -3.80
CA SER A 149 17.14 13.03 -2.80
C SER A 149 17.59 13.33 -1.38
N ILE A 150 18.89 13.40 -1.13
CA ILE A 150 19.46 13.76 0.17
C ILE A 150 19.11 15.23 0.53
N ALA A 151 19.21 16.16 -0.41
CA ALA A 151 18.85 17.55 -0.18
C ALA A 151 17.35 17.71 0.13
N VAL A 152 16.46 17.05 -0.62
CA VAL A 152 15.02 17.05 -0.36
C VAL A 152 14.72 16.46 1.02
N PHE A 153 15.34 15.33 1.36
CA PHE A 153 15.16 14.69 2.66
C PHE A 153 15.62 15.62 3.81
N ALA A 154 16.78 16.29 3.66
CA ALA A 154 17.29 17.24 4.64
C ALA A 154 16.35 18.45 4.80
N MET A 155 15.81 18.98 3.70
CA MET A 155 14.83 20.09 3.74
C MET A 155 13.53 19.69 4.44
N LEU A 156 13.02 18.47 4.18
CA LEU A 156 11.85 17.96 4.87
C LEU A 156 12.09 17.76 6.36
N GLY A 157 13.25 17.21 6.73
CA GLY A 157 13.66 17.06 8.12
C GLY A 157 13.79 18.40 8.83
N ALA A 158 14.43 19.39 8.20
CA ALA A 158 14.54 20.75 8.72
C ALA A 158 13.16 21.40 8.92
N THR A 159 12.27 21.28 7.92
CA THR A 159 10.91 21.81 8.01
C THR A 159 10.14 21.18 9.17
N HIS A 160 10.26 19.86 9.34
CA HIS A 160 9.62 19.15 10.45
C HIS A 160 10.14 19.63 11.82
N LEU A 161 11.46 19.76 11.97
CA LEU A 161 12.09 20.24 13.21
C LEU A 161 11.71 21.69 13.51
N ILE A 162 11.77 22.57 12.51
CA ILE A 162 11.41 24.00 12.66
C ILE A 162 9.93 24.12 13.08
N CYS A 163 9.03 23.42 12.42
CA CYS A 163 7.62 23.42 12.79
C CYS A 163 7.40 22.92 14.23
N LYS A 164 8.09 21.86 14.61
CA LYS A 164 8.00 21.29 15.97
C LYS A 164 8.52 22.26 17.03
N ILE A 165 9.59 22.99 16.74
CA ILE A 165 10.17 23.97 17.68
C ILE A 165 9.28 25.23 17.79
N ILE A 166 8.85 25.80 16.65
CA ILE A 166 8.10 27.06 16.61
C ILE A 166 6.64 26.85 17.02
N ARG A 167 5.97 25.86 16.46
CA ARG A 167 4.53 25.62 16.68
C ARG A 167 4.23 24.63 17.80
N LYS A 168 5.24 23.98 18.38
CA LYS A 168 5.14 22.90 19.38
C LYS A 168 4.24 21.71 18.93
N THR A 169 3.88 21.68 17.65
CA THR A 169 3.06 20.62 17.01
C THR A 169 3.77 20.13 15.77
N ALA A 170 3.74 18.83 15.53
CA ALA A 170 4.25 18.26 14.29
C ALA A 170 3.38 18.70 13.09
N PRO A 171 3.97 19.01 11.93
CA PRO A 171 3.20 19.33 10.73
C PRO A 171 2.36 18.12 10.32
N SER A 172 1.19 18.37 9.71
CA SER A 172 0.35 17.28 9.23
C SER A 172 1.08 16.49 8.11
N PRO A 173 0.92 15.16 8.05
CA PRO A 173 1.52 14.34 7.00
C PRO A 173 1.15 14.82 5.59
N ILE A 174 -0.10 15.28 5.39
CA ILE A 174 -0.58 15.81 4.11
C ILE A 174 0.22 17.01 3.66
N LEU A 175 0.50 17.97 4.57
CA LEU A 175 1.33 19.14 4.26
C LEU A 175 2.75 18.73 3.88
N MET A 176 3.32 17.75 4.57
CA MET A 176 4.66 17.24 4.26
C MET A 176 4.71 16.59 2.88
N ILE A 177 3.67 15.83 2.49
CA ILE A 177 3.56 15.22 1.16
C ILE A 177 3.46 16.30 0.08
N LEU A 178 2.58 17.29 0.25
CA LEU A 178 2.44 18.39 -0.71
C LEU A 178 3.73 19.22 -0.85
N PHE A 179 4.40 19.47 0.26
CA PHE A 179 5.68 20.17 0.24
C PHE A 179 6.77 19.35 -0.45
N SER A 180 6.83 18.04 -0.18
CA SER A 180 7.73 17.10 -0.85
C SER A 180 7.47 17.04 -2.37
N ALA A 181 6.20 17.02 -2.78
CA ALA A 181 5.82 17.02 -4.20
C ALA A 181 6.28 18.32 -4.88
N GLY A 182 6.11 19.48 -4.25
CA GLY A 182 6.60 20.77 -4.75
C GLY A 182 8.12 20.80 -4.90
N LEU A 183 8.86 20.28 -3.92
CA LEU A 183 10.31 20.15 -4.02
C LEU A 183 10.71 19.15 -5.13
N GLY A 184 9.99 18.06 -5.28
CA GLY A 184 10.20 17.10 -6.36
C GLY A 184 10.14 17.78 -7.74
N ILE A 185 9.09 18.53 -8.03
CA ILE A 185 8.93 19.29 -9.30
C ILE A 185 10.06 20.30 -9.52
N LEU A 186 10.65 20.84 -8.44
CA LEU A 186 11.70 21.85 -8.55
C LEU A 186 13.08 21.24 -8.82
N PHE A 187 13.33 20.02 -8.34
CA PHE A 187 14.64 19.36 -8.43
C PHE A 187 14.74 18.33 -9.59
N TRP A 188 13.62 17.88 -10.13
CA TRP A 188 13.50 16.96 -11.29
C TRP A 188 12.69 17.58 -12.42
#